data_229fd013284e6b927494801569b74a02
#
_entry.id   229fd013284e6b927494801569b74a02
#
_cell.length_a   1.000
_cell.length_b   1.000
_cell.length_c   1.000
_cell.angle_alpha   90.00
_cell.angle_beta   90.00
_cell.angle_gamma   90.00
#
_symmetry.space_group_name_H-M   'P 1'
#
loop_
_entity.id
_entity.type
_entity.pdbx_description
1 polymer ?
#
loop_
_entity_poly.entity_id
_entity_poly.type
_entity_poly.pdbx_seq_one_letter_code
_entity_poly.pdbx_strand_id
1 'polypeptide(L)'
;NKRDMSSYEDTVNLVGNQFVWIPCTTSEYKKCDTWNGTKQKNGTLANAEWDTTTTKSGLMQIEKYGGFYVARYEAGLAETITEFTTDQIHTGANQVYNLDGTPQSKAGMVPWIFIDWTHSKANAESMYNNNYVSSGLIVGTQWDVILNIMLKKSVVSASDLVNSNSWGNYLDNSISYNGRLAKIDYNSVATLKPFGTKGEGKTNSSGKGDLLTTGASSIAEKYHIFDLAGNVWEWTEETSIYATSEQYRVLRGGSCDSSWPVCYRHGKNTVNKTSFNVGFRVVLYIK
;
A
#
# COMPACT_ATOMS: atom_id res chain seq x y z
N ASN A 1 7.15 -5.98 -25.02
CA ASN A 1 7.09 -4.63 -25.59
C ASN A 1 7.29 -3.63 -24.45
N LYS A 2 8.51 -3.09 -24.34
CA LYS A 2 8.77 -1.91 -23.53
C LYS A 2 8.06 -0.74 -24.21
N ARG A 3 6.85 -0.42 -23.81
CA ARG A 3 6.26 0.88 -24.15
C ARG A 3 6.91 1.93 -23.27
N ASP A 4 7.49 2.92 -23.92
CA ASP A 4 7.94 4.13 -23.23
C ASP A 4 6.72 4.78 -22.57
N MET A 5 6.69 4.78 -21.26
CA MET A 5 5.58 5.32 -20.47
C MET A 5 5.71 6.83 -20.25
N SER A 6 6.74 7.47 -20.82
CA SER A 6 6.95 8.91 -20.68
C SER A 6 5.93 9.78 -21.43
N SER A 7 5.11 9.17 -22.30
CA SER A 7 4.07 9.85 -23.10
C SER A 7 2.64 9.48 -22.74
N TYR A 8 2.41 8.87 -21.57
CA TYR A 8 1.06 8.53 -21.11
C TYR A 8 0.37 9.74 -20.49
N GLU A 9 0.17 10.76 -21.25
CA GLU A 9 -0.70 11.89 -20.89
C GLU A 9 -2.16 11.68 -21.26
N ASP A 10 -2.61 10.52 -21.62
CA ASP A 10 -3.99 10.34 -21.93
C ASP A 10 -4.62 9.19 -21.14
N THR A 11 -5.69 9.53 -20.50
CA THR A 11 -6.84 8.77 -20.04
C THR A 11 -7.25 7.65 -20.99
N VAL A 12 -6.35 6.73 -21.28
CA VAL A 12 -6.74 5.44 -21.80
C VAL A 12 -7.45 4.77 -20.62
N ASN A 13 -8.75 4.54 -20.74
CA ASN A 13 -9.52 3.66 -19.86
C ASN A 13 -8.92 2.26 -19.96
N LEU A 14 -7.87 2.02 -19.16
CA LEU A 14 -7.25 0.71 -19.05
C LEU A 14 -8.22 -0.18 -18.28
N VAL A 15 -8.91 -1.04 -18.99
CA VAL A 15 -9.95 -1.93 -18.45
C VAL A 15 -9.38 -3.00 -17.52
N GLY A 16 -8.06 -3.24 -17.57
CA GLY A 16 -7.38 -4.29 -16.80
C GLY A 16 -6.67 -3.79 -15.54
N ASN A 17 -6.15 -4.73 -14.78
CA ASN A 17 -5.26 -4.42 -13.67
C ASN A 17 -3.95 -3.77 -14.17
N GLN A 18 -3.47 -2.76 -13.47
CA GLN A 18 -2.32 -1.95 -13.86
C GLN A 18 -1.14 -2.20 -12.94
N PHE A 19 0.03 -2.36 -13.53
CA PHE A 19 1.28 -2.55 -12.82
C PHE A 19 2.36 -1.63 -13.37
N VAL A 20 3.24 -1.18 -12.49
CA VAL A 20 4.38 -0.31 -12.81
C VAL A 20 5.65 -1.13 -12.75
N TRP A 21 6.49 -1.04 -13.78
CA TRP A 21 7.80 -1.66 -13.80
C TRP A 21 8.79 -0.87 -12.94
N ILE A 22 9.45 -1.55 -12.02
CA ILE A 22 10.47 -1.00 -11.14
C ILE A 22 11.82 -1.58 -11.55
N PRO A 23 12.63 -0.83 -12.33
CA PRO A 23 13.96 -1.27 -12.71
C PRO A 23 14.86 -1.28 -11.47
N CYS A 24 15.60 -2.37 -11.27
CA CYS A 24 16.46 -2.52 -10.11
C CYS A 24 17.60 -3.47 -10.43
N THR A 25 18.81 -3.12 -10.03
CA THR A 25 19.96 -4.01 -10.04
C THR A 25 20.03 -4.83 -8.76
N THR A 26 20.78 -5.92 -8.77
CA THR A 26 20.99 -6.76 -7.57
C THR A 26 21.63 -5.97 -6.43
N SER A 27 22.52 -5.04 -6.74
CA SER A 27 23.17 -4.17 -5.75
C SER A 27 22.25 -3.11 -5.13
N GLU A 28 21.18 -2.74 -5.85
CA GLU A 28 20.15 -1.80 -5.40
C GLU A 28 19.04 -2.52 -4.61
N TYR A 29 18.89 -3.85 -4.78
CA TYR A 29 17.86 -4.63 -4.08
C TYR A 29 18.27 -4.91 -2.65
N LYS A 30 18.10 -3.93 -1.81
CA LYS A 30 18.46 -4.00 -0.39
C LYS A 30 17.56 -3.14 0.47
N LYS A 31 17.48 -3.52 1.74
CA LYS A 31 16.84 -2.74 2.78
C LYS A 31 17.51 -1.37 2.93
N CYS A 32 16.73 -0.35 3.15
CA CYS A 32 17.23 0.98 3.49
C CYS A 32 17.31 1.15 5.01
N ASP A 33 18.53 1.08 5.54
CA ASP A 33 18.75 1.17 6.99
C ASP A 33 18.52 2.58 7.55
N THR A 34 18.63 3.62 6.73
CA THR A 34 18.43 5.01 7.17
C THR A 34 16.98 5.31 7.52
N TRP A 35 16.01 4.55 7.02
CA TRP A 35 14.60 4.73 7.36
C TRP A 35 14.15 3.95 8.59
N ASN A 36 15.06 3.19 9.19
CA ASN A 36 14.78 2.41 10.40
C ASN A 36 14.90 3.21 11.69
N GLY A 37 15.62 4.30 11.73
CA GLY A 37 16.19 4.78 12.98
C GLY A 37 15.65 6.09 13.51
N THR A 38 15.37 7.05 12.69
CA THR A 38 15.26 8.44 13.15
C THR A 38 13.87 8.84 13.64
N LYS A 39 12.83 8.06 13.35
CA LYS A 39 11.47 8.35 13.85
C LYS A 39 10.85 7.25 14.69
N GLN A 40 11.62 6.25 15.07
CA GLN A 40 11.16 5.25 16.02
C GLN A 40 11.41 5.76 17.44
N LYS A 41 10.37 6.27 18.04
CA LYS A 41 10.40 6.64 19.46
C LYS A 41 10.84 5.51 20.39
N ASN A 42 10.93 4.26 19.94
CA ASN A 42 11.15 3.10 20.79
C ASN A 42 12.17 2.08 20.28
N GLY A 43 13.03 2.41 19.33
CA GLY A 43 14.25 1.61 19.04
C GLY A 43 14.06 0.18 18.50
N THR A 44 12.87 -0.26 18.18
CA THR A 44 12.53 -1.69 18.09
C THR A 44 12.45 -2.27 16.68
N LEU A 45 12.69 -1.51 15.63
CA LEU A 45 12.69 -2.07 14.27
C LEU A 45 14.10 -2.43 13.76
N ALA A 46 15.12 -2.33 14.60
CA ALA A 46 16.45 -2.85 14.27
C ALA A 46 16.46 -4.35 13.91
N ASN A 47 15.40 -5.06 14.26
CA ASN A 47 15.26 -6.51 14.11
C ASN A 47 14.12 -6.91 13.15
N ALA A 48 13.78 -6.09 12.17
CA ALA A 48 12.89 -6.54 11.11
C ALA A 48 13.62 -7.64 10.33
N GLU A 49 13.20 -8.88 10.52
CA GLU A 49 13.70 -10.01 9.74
C GLU A 49 12.85 -10.16 8.48
N TRP A 50 13.53 -10.34 7.38
CA TRP A 50 12.92 -10.56 6.08
C TRP A 50 12.46 -12.01 5.95
N ASP A 51 11.29 -12.22 5.37
CA ASP A 51 10.98 -13.54 4.84
C ASP A 51 11.98 -13.87 3.73
N THR A 52 12.92 -14.75 4.06
CA THR A 52 14.02 -15.12 3.16
C THR A 52 13.52 -15.77 1.87
N THR A 53 12.33 -16.37 1.87
CA THR A 53 11.76 -17.03 0.70
C THR A 53 11.24 -16.00 -0.30
N THR A 54 10.44 -15.03 0.15
CA THR A 54 9.90 -13.99 -0.73
C THR A 54 10.99 -13.02 -1.18
N THR A 55 11.96 -12.72 -0.32
CA THR A 55 13.14 -11.94 -0.69
C THR A 55 13.94 -12.62 -1.79
N LYS A 56 14.11 -13.96 -1.72
CA LYS A 56 14.78 -14.73 -2.77
C LYS A 56 14.02 -14.66 -4.09
N SER A 57 12.70 -14.79 -4.10
CA SER A 57 11.90 -14.68 -5.31
C SER A 57 12.04 -13.31 -5.97
N GLY A 58 12.02 -12.24 -5.18
CA GLY A 58 12.29 -10.89 -5.66
C GLY A 58 13.69 -10.74 -6.23
N LEU A 59 14.71 -11.27 -5.58
CA LEU A 59 16.09 -11.21 -6.07
C LEU A 59 16.26 -11.97 -7.39
N MET A 60 15.68 -13.17 -7.52
CA MET A 60 15.69 -13.94 -8.78
C MET A 60 15.05 -13.16 -9.95
N GLN A 61 13.98 -12.41 -9.69
CA GLN A 61 13.37 -11.53 -10.70
C GLN A 61 14.35 -10.47 -11.18
N ILE A 62 15.08 -9.86 -10.26
CA ILE A 62 16.03 -8.81 -10.57
C ILE A 62 17.22 -9.36 -11.31
N GLU A 63 17.77 -10.50 -10.90
CA GLU A 63 18.87 -11.19 -11.59
C GLU A 63 18.51 -11.55 -13.03
N LYS A 64 17.27 -12.04 -13.26
CA LYS A 64 16.84 -12.51 -14.57
C LYS A 64 16.31 -11.39 -15.47
N TYR A 65 15.57 -10.44 -14.90
CA TYR A 65 14.83 -9.45 -15.67
C TYR A 65 15.21 -7.99 -15.41
N GLY A 66 16.04 -7.72 -14.40
CA GLY A 66 16.49 -6.37 -14.05
C GLY A 66 15.43 -5.51 -13.36
N GLY A 67 14.46 -6.13 -12.67
CA GLY A 67 13.42 -5.42 -11.96
C GLY A 67 12.21 -6.28 -11.61
N PHE A 68 11.15 -5.65 -11.13
CA PHE A 68 9.89 -6.30 -10.78
C PHE A 68 8.71 -5.37 -11.10
N TYR A 69 7.50 -5.91 -11.10
CA TYR A 69 6.29 -5.12 -11.23
C TYR A 69 5.62 -4.92 -9.87
N VAL A 70 5.12 -3.72 -9.63
CA VAL A 70 4.27 -3.39 -8.48
C VAL A 70 2.91 -2.90 -8.96
N ALA A 71 1.84 -3.25 -8.24
CA ALA A 71 0.51 -2.74 -8.53
C ALA A 71 0.49 -1.22 -8.48
N ARG A 72 -0.07 -0.59 -9.53
CA ARG A 72 -0.18 0.87 -9.63
C ARG A 72 -1.03 1.47 -8.52
N TYR A 73 -2.02 0.73 -8.05
CA TYR A 73 -2.96 1.12 -7.00
C TYR A 73 -2.87 0.15 -5.83
N GLU A 74 -3.31 0.59 -4.66
CA GLU A 74 -3.64 -0.30 -3.54
C GLU A 74 -4.60 -1.40 -4.02
N ALA A 75 -4.61 -2.53 -3.35
CA ALA A 75 -5.57 -3.59 -3.66
C ALA A 75 -7.00 -3.09 -3.45
N GLY A 76 -7.78 -3.10 -4.51
CA GLY A 76 -9.19 -2.77 -4.52
C GLY A 76 -10.08 -4.01 -4.45
N LEU A 77 -11.26 -3.86 -3.88
CA LEU A 77 -12.32 -4.84 -3.93
C LEU A 77 -12.85 -5.00 -5.36
N ALA A 78 -13.51 -6.13 -5.65
CA ALA A 78 -14.14 -6.34 -6.95
C ALA A 78 -15.10 -5.20 -7.31
N GLU A 79 -15.22 -4.90 -8.60
CA GLU A 79 -16.03 -3.77 -9.12
C GLU A 79 -17.50 -3.78 -8.66
N THR A 80 -18.03 -4.96 -8.33
CA THR A 80 -19.39 -5.12 -7.81
C THR A 80 -19.52 -4.67 -6.35
N ILE A 81 -18.41 -4.50 -5.62
CA ILE A 81 -18.42 -4.06 -4.24
C ILE A 81 -18.10 -2.56 -4.24
N THR A 82 -19.12 -1.75 -4.01
CA THR A 82 -19.01 -0.29 -4.04
C THR A 82 -18.84 0.33 -2.66
N GLU A 83 -19.13 -0.42 -1.61
CA GLU A 83 -19.00 -0.01 -0.21
C GLU A 83 -18.94 -1.25 0.69
N PHE A 84 -18.44 -1.08 1.92
CA PHE A 84 -18.57 -2.11 2.95
C PHE A 84 -19.99 -2.12 3.51
N THR A 85 -20.59 -3.28 3.67
CA THR A 85 -21.88 -3.43 4.35
C THR A 85 -21.71 -3.18 5.85
N THR A 86 -22.82 -2.89 6.55
CA THR A 86 -22.81 -2.72 8.02
C THR A 86 -22.24 -3.92 8.75
N ASP A 87 -22.41 -5.11 8.21
CA ASP A 87 -21.85 -6.36 8.77
C ASP A 87 -20.34 -6.48 8.55
N GLN A 88 -19.79 -5.77 7.56
CA GLN A 88 -18.37 -5.68 7.25
C GLN A 88 -17.67 -4.51 7.98
N ILE A 89 -18.42 -3.55 8.52
CA ILE A 89 -17.92 -2.39 9.27
C ILE A 89 -18.00 -2.69 10.78
N HIS A 90 -17.68 -3.86 11.22
CA HIS A 90 -17.76 -4.15 12.64
C HIS A 90 -16.60 -3.59 13.46
N THR A 91 -16.98 -3.10 14.57
CA THR A 91 -16.32 -2.29 15.57
C THR A 91 -15.45 -3.09 16.55
N GLY A 92 -14.98 -4.25 16.19
CA GLY A 92 -14.13 -5.05 17.08
C GLY A 92 -12.72 -5.22 16.52
N ALA A 93 -11.71 -4.90 17.32
CA ALA A 93 -10.30 -4.97 16.96
C ALA A 93 -9.78 -6.38 16.55
N ASN A 94 -10.64 -7.37 16.42
CA ASN A 94 -10.28 -8.76 16.14
C ASN A 94 -11.29 -9.49 15.25
N GLN A 95 -12.14 -8.80 14.52
CA GLN A 95 -13.03 -9.50 13.59
C GLN A 95 -12.36 -9.66 12.24
N VAL A 96 -12.02 -10.89 11.92
CA VAL A 96 -11.52 -11.30 10.61
C VAL A 96 -12.70 -11.34 9.66
N TYR A 97 -12.72 -10.45 8.68
CA TYR A 97 -13.63 -10.58 7.55
C TYR A 97 -12.95 -11.44 6.52
N ASN A 98 -13.50 -12.61 6.35
CA ASN A 98 -13.08 -13.58 5.36
C ASN A 98 -13.58 -13.11 3.98
N LEU A 99 -12.96 -12.08 3.44
CA LEU A 99 -13.16 -11.68 2.06
C LEU A 99 -12.10 -12.37 1.22
N ASP A 100 -12.30 -13.67 0.96
CA ASP A 100 -11.56 -14.36 -0.07
C ASP A 100 -11.96 -13.79 -1.43
N GLY A 101 -10.98 -13.44 -2.24
CA GLY A 101 -11.28 -12.89 -3.55
C GLY A 101 -10.02 -12.49 -4.32
N THR A 102 -10.24 -12.01 -5.53
CA THR A 102 -9.17 -11.54 -6.40
C THR A 102 -9.04 -10.02 -6.28
N PRO A 103 -7.92 -9.50 -5.77
CA PRO A 103 -7.71 -8.07 -5.68
C PRO A 103 -7.64 -7.43 -7.06
N GLN A 104 -7.96 -6.13 -7.13
CA GLN A 104 -7.89 -5.36 -8.37
C GLN A 104 -6.94 -4.19 -8.20
N SER A 105 -6.03 -4.01 -9.17
CA SER A 105 -5.16 -2.83 -9.25
C SER A 105 -5.73 -1.87 -10.29
N LYS A 106 -6.78 -1.12 -9.89
CA LYS A 106 -7.51 -0.17 -10.74
C LYS A 106 -7.84 1.10 -9.98
N ALA A 107 -8.03 2.20 -10.70
CA ALA A 107 -8.53 3.44 -10.11
C ALA A 107 -10.01 3.35 -9.72
N GLY A 108 -10.40 4.09 -8.68
CA GLY A 108 -11.79 4.27 -8.28
C GLY A 108 -12.40 3.11 -7.50
N MET A 109 -11.60 2.10 -7.15
CA MET A 109 -12.04 0.96 -6.36
C MET A 109 -12.13 1.33 -4.87
N VAL A 110 -12.99 0.64 -4.14
CA VAL A 110 -12.95 0.67 -2.68
C VAL A 110 -11.67 -0.04 -2.23
N PRO A 111 -10.78 0.58 -1.46
CA PRO A 111 -9.59 -0.11 -0.95
C PRO A 111 -9.99 -1.35 -0.15
N TRP A 112 -9.26 -2.44 -0.33
CA TRP A 112 -9.54 -3.67 0.41
C TRP A 112 -8.99 -3.56 1.81
N ILE A 113 -9.80 -3.07 2.71
CA ILE A 113 -9.53 -2.86 4.14
C ILE A 113 -10.25 -3.92 4.99
N PHE A 114 -10.10 -3.88 6.32
CA PHE A 114 -10.60 -4.92 7.24
C PHE A 114 -10.10 -6.32 6.90
N ILE A 115 -8.95 -6.42 6.30
CA ILE A 115 -8.29 -7.66 5.90
C ILE A 115 -7.04 -7.88 6.77
N ASP A 116 -6.84 -9.09 7.23
CA ASP A 116 -5.64 -9.45 7.96
C ASP A 116 -4.47 -9.81 7.02
N TRP A 117 -3.29 -10.00 7.59
CA TRP A 117 -2.10 -10.32 6.81
C TRP A 117 -2.22 -11.65 6.05
N THR A 118 -2.81 -12.68 6.70
CA THR A 118 -2.91 -14.03 6.11
C THR A 118 -3.77 -14.01 4.85
N HIS A 119 -4.94 -13.36 4.92
CA HIS A 119 -5.83 -13.21 3.76
C HIS A 119 -5.25 -12.24 2.72
N SER A 120 -4.58 -11.16 3.14
CA SER A 120 -3.91 -10.24 2.21
C SER A 120 -2.86 -10.96 1.38
N LYS A 121 -2.06 -11.84 2.01
CA LYS A 121 -1.05 -12.66 1.34
C LYS A 121 -1.69 -13.66 0.38
N ALA A 122 -2.66 -14.43 0.85
CA ALA A 122 -3.35 -15.44 0.03
C ALA A 122 -4.03 -14.81 -1.19
N ASN A 123 -4.73 -13.69 -1.00
CA ASN A 123 -5.41 -12.96 -2.07
C ASN A 123 -4.41 -12.34 -3.06
N ALA A 124 -3.29 -11.80 -2.59
CA ALA A 124 -2.23 -11.29 -3.46
C ALA A 124 -1.63 -12.42 -4.32
N GLU A 125 -1.37 -13.58 -3.73
CA GLU A 125 -0.84 -14.76 -4.43
C GLU A 125 -1.84 -15.36 -5.43
N SER A 126 -3.14 -15.26 -5.16
CA SER A 126 -4.19 -15.79 -6.01
C SER A 126 -4.52 -14.92 -7.23
N MET A 127 -4.13 -13.63 -7.23
CA MET A 127 -4.45 -12.69 -8.30
C MET A 127 -3.96 -13.16 -9.68
N TYR A 128 -2.72 -13.65 -9.72
CA TYR A 128 -2.14 -14.26 -10.91
C TYR A 128 -1.26 -15.46 -10.53
N ASN A 129 -1.60 -16.63 -11.04
CA ASN A 129 -0.78 -17.83 -10.91
C ASN A 129 -0.94 -18.70 -12.15
N ASN A 130 -0.26 -18.34 -13.23
CA ASN A 130 -0.27 -19.06 -14.48
C ASN A 130 1.17 -19.40 -14.95
N ASN A 131 1.32 -19.92 -16.15
CA ASN A 131 2.62 -20.34 -16.68
C ASN A 131 3.59 -19.18 -16.96
N TYR A 132 3.12 -17.94 -17.03
CA TYR A 132 3.91 -16.78 -17.44
C TYR A 132 4.20 -15.82 -16.29
N VAL A 133 3.26 -15.71 -15.34
CA VAL A 133 3.36 -14.77 -14.22
C VAL A 133 2.81 -15.37 -12.94
N SER A 134 3.33 -14.89 -11.84
CA SER A 134 2.78 -15.09 -10.50
C SER A 134 2.70 -13.75 -9.77
N SER A 135 1.80 -13.64 -8.83
CA SER A 135 1.68 -12.45 -7.98
C SER A 135 1.95 -12.80 -6.51
N GLY A 136 2.14 -11.78 -5.71
CA GLY A 136 2.36 -11.93 -4.28
C GLY A 136 2.17 -10.62 -3.53
N LEU A 137 2.24 -10.70 -2.22
CA LEU A 137 2.24 -9.53 -1.36
C LEU A 137 3.59 -8.80 -1.50
N ILE A 138 3.58 -7.46 -1.47
CA ILE A 138 4.82 -6.67 -1.53
C ILE A 138 5.73 -6.98 -0.33
N VAL A 139 7.04 -7.06 -0.56
CA VAL A 139 8.02 -7.22 0.52
C VAL A 139 8.63 -5.87 0.91
N GLY A 140 9.12 -5.77 2.14
CA GLY A 140 9.71 -4.53 2.65
C GLY A 140 10.91 -4.03 1.83
N THR A 141 11.73 -4.93 1.27
CA THR A 141 12.83 -4.56 0.37
C THR A 141 12.33 -3.92 -0.92
N GLN A 142 11.25 -4.47 -1.51
CA GLN A 142 10.65 -3.88 -2.71
C GLN A 142 10.11 -2.48 -2.43
N TRP A 143 9.50 -2.28 -1.26
CA TRP A 143 9.06 -0.96 -0.81
C TRP A 143 10.22 0.04 -0.77
N ASP A 144 11.31 -0.34 -0.12
CA ASP A 144 12.51 0.52 -0.01
C ASP A 144 13.14 0.81 -1.37
N VAL A 145 13.17 -0.18 -2.26
CA VAL A 145 13.66 -0.01 -3.64
C VAL A 145 12.81 1.00 -4.41
N ILE A 146 11.47 0.94 -4.29
CA ILE A 146 10.56 1.89 -4.92
C ILE A 146 10.87 3.32 -4.45
N LEU A 147 10.97 3.53 -3.13
CA LEU A 147 11.28 4.85 -2.57
C LEU A 147 12.67 5.36 -3.00
N ASN A 148 13.67 4.48 -3.04
CA ASN A 148 15.02 4.83 -3.52
C ASN A 148 15.03 5.22 -5.00
N ILE A 149 14.25 4.54 -5.84
CA ILE A 149 14.12 4.91 -7.26
C ILE A 149 13.44 6.26 -7.40
N MET A 150 12.39 6.53 -6.64
CA MET A 150 11.73 7.83 -6.64
C MET A 150 12.70 8.97 -6.27
N LEU A 151 13.54 8.75 -5.26
CA LEU A 151 14.62 9.68 -4.90
C LEU A 151 15.64 9.86 -6.03
N LYS A 152 16.16 8.76 -6.57
CA LYS A 152 17.17 8.76 -7.63
C LYS A 152 16.66 9.45 -8.91
N LYS A 153 15.37 9.35 -9.19
CA LYS A 153 14.72 10.01 -10.32
C LYS A 153 14.22 11.42 -10.00
N SER A 154 14.48 11.92 -8.79
CA SER A 154 14.02 13.24 -8.32
C SER A 154 12.50 13.43 -8.42
N VAL A 155 11.73 12.34 -8.34
CA VAL A 155 10.26 12.36 -8.29
C VAL A 155 9.77 12.79 -6.92
N VAL A 156 10.54 12.46 -5.90
CA VAL A 156 10.35 12.89 -4.50
C VAL A 156 11.70 13.35 -3.94
N SER A 157 11.67 14.21 -2.93
CA SER A 157 12.83 14.59 -2.13
C SER A 157 12.99 13.68 -0.90
N ALA A 158 14.14 13.71 -0.25
CA ALA A 158 14.34 13.03 1.02
C ALA A 158 13.37 13.55 2.11
N SER A 159 13.00 14.83 2.05
CA SER A 159 12.03 15.44 2.95
C SER A 159 10.64 14.85 2.74
N ASP A 160 10.23 14.59 1.50
CA ASP A 160 8.92 14.00 1.20
C ASP A 160 8.76 12.60 1.77
N LEU A 161 9.86 11.84 1.88
CA LEU A 161 9.81 10.48 2.41
C LEU A 161 9.63 10.42 3.93
N VAL A 162 10.02 11.48 4.65
CA VAL A 162 10.01 11.53 6.12
C VAL A 162 8.94 12.46 6.68
N ASN A 163 8.12 13.07 5.83
CA ASN A 163 7.01 13.94 6.22
C ASN A 163 5.70 13.47 5.60
N SER A 164 4.64 13.42 6.38
CA SER A 164 3.30 13.06 5.96
C SER A 164 2.53 14.20 5.30
N ASN A 165 2.97 15.44 5.46
CA ASN A 165 2.28 16.63 4.98
C ASN A 165 2.77 17.14 3.61
N SER A 166 3.61 16.37 2.92
CA SER A 166 4.15 16.79 1.61
C SER A 166 3.42 16.17 0.42
N TRP A 167 2.96 14.93 0.54
CA TRP A 167 2.20 14.21 -0.48
C TRP A 167 1.44 13.03 0.13
N GLY A 168 0.40 12.55 -0.57
CA GLY A 168 -0.42 11.43 -0.10
C GLY A 168 -1.58 11.86 0.82
N ASN A 169 -2.49 10.93 1.05
CA ASN A 169 -3.68 11.14 1.86
C ASN A 169 -3.40 10.79 3.32
N TYR A 170 -3.00 11.80 4.09
CA TYR A 170 -2.69 11.70 5.52
C TYR A 170 -3.58 12.59 6.37
N LEU A 171 -3.61 12.32 7.68
CA LEU A 171 -4.38 13.10 8.65
C LEU A 171 -4.00 14.59 8.64
N ASP A 172 -2.73 14.90 8.48
CA ASP A 172 -2.15 16.24 8.52
C ASP A 172 -1.91 16.86 7.14
N ASN A 173 -2.40 16.21 6.07
CA ASN A 173 -2.28 16.69 4.71
C ASN A 173 -3.65 16.80 4.04
N SER A 174 -3.94 17.97 3.46
CA SER A 174 -5.15 18.21 2.66
C SER A 174 -4.83 18.10 1.19
N ILE A 175 -5.47 17.17 0.50
CA ILE A 175 -5.28 16.94 -0.94
C ILE A 175 -6.60 17.06 -1.71
N SER A 176 -6.55 17.54 -2.93
CA SER A 176 -7.70 17.49 -3.83
C SER A 176 -7.90 16.08 -4.39
N TYR A 177 -9.14 15.70 -4.63
CA TYR A 177 -9.48 14.38 -5.13
C TYR A 177 -10.65 14.39 -6.12
N ASN A 178 -10.67 13.41 -7.02
CA ASN A 178 -11.74 13.17 -8.00
C ASN A 178 -12.47 11.84 -7.81
N GLY A 179 -12.02 11.01 -6.87
CA GLY A 179 -12.67 9.76 -6.49
C GLY A 179 -13.83 9.96 -5.51
N ARG A 180 -14.17 8.89 -4.80
CA ARG A 180 -15.14 8.91 -3.71
C ARG A 180 -14.41 8.94 -2.36
N LEU A 181 -15.07 9.50 -1.37
CA LEU A 181 -14.55 9.67 -0.02
C LEU A 181 -15.49 9.01 0.98
N ALA A 182 -14.93 8.29 1.94
CA ALA A 182 -15.62 7.81 3.13
C ALA A 182 -15.04 8.49 4.38
N LYS A 183 -15.91 9.02 5.22
CA LYS A 183 -15.51 9.64 6.50
C LYS A 183 -15.38 8.59 7.58
N ILE A 184 -14.41 8.80 8.46
CA ILE A 184 -14.26 8.00 9.66
C ILE A 184 -15.03 8.67 10.79
N ASP A 185 -15.91 7.90 11.44
CA ASP A 185 -16.61 8.33 12.65
C ASP A 185 -15.87 7.78 13.87
N TYR A 186 -15.31 8.67 14.68
CA TYR A 186 -14.53 8.33 15.87
C TYR A 186 -15.37 8.24 17.16
N ASN A 187 -16.70 8.30 17.07
CA ASN A 187 -17.57 8.19 18.24
C ASN A 187 -17.53 6.76 18.81
N SER A 188 -16.87 6.60 19.96
CA SER A 188 -16.67 5.37 20.75
C SER A 188 -15.79 4.28 20.13
N VAL A 189 -16.00 3.90 18.88
CA VAL A 189 -15.14 3.01 18.10
C VAL A 189 -15.11 3.55 16.66
N ALA A 190 -13.91 3.66 16.07
CA ALA A 190 -13.78 4.21 14.73
C ALA A 190 -14.56 3.34 13.71
N THR A 191 -15.55 3.94 13.06
CA THR A 191 -16.36 3.32 12.02
C THR A 191 -16.23 4.07 10.71
N LEU A 192 -16.24 3.35 9.59
CA LEU A 192 -16.24 3.95 8.27
C LEU A 192 -17.67 4.25 7.84
N LYS A 193 -17.93 5.50 7.44
CA LYS A 193 -19.20 5.85 6.78
C LYS A 193 -19.19 5.37 5.33
N PRO A 194 -20.34 5.13 4.69
CA PRO A 194 -20.41 4.77 3.28
C PRO A 194 -19.68 5.79 2.39
N PHE A 195 -19.06 5.31 1.32
CA PHE A 195 -18.45 6.19 0.33
C PHE A 195 -19.50 7.08 -0.32
N GLY A 196 -19.25 8.38 -0.30
CA GLY A 196 -20.11 9.38 -0.92
C GLY A 196 -20.02 9.38 -2.44
N THR A 197 -20.61 10.40 -3.05
CA THR A 197 -20.52 10.65 -4.49
C THR A 197 -19.08 11.05 -4.88
N LYS A 198 -18.75 10.89 -6.16
CA LYS A 198 -17.46 11.32 -6.71
C LYS A 198 -17.23 12.81 -6.45
N GLY A 199 -16.07 13.14 -5.89
CA GLY A 199 -15.66 14.51 -5.63
C GLY A 199 -14.92 15.07 -6.84
N GLU A 200 -15.41 16.15 -7.42
CA GLU A 200 -14.76 16.79 -8.56
C GLU A 200 -13.84 17.91 -8.05
N GLY A 201 -12.56 17.59 -7.85
CA GLY A 201 -11.56 18.55 -7.36
C GLY A 201 -11.80 19.05 -5.93
N LYS A 202 -12.64 18.36 -5.15
CA LYS A 202 -12.83 18.67 -3.74
C LYS A 202 -11.57 18.35 -2.95
N THR A 203 -11.41 19.01 -1.83
CA THR A 203 -10.30 18.77 -0.90
C THR A 203 -10.84 17.99 0.30
N ASN A 204 -10.12 16.93 0.69
CA ASN A 204 -10.41 16.22 1.93
C ASN A 204 -10.15 17.13 3.14
N SER A 205 -10.83 16.86 4.24
CA SER A 205 -10.68 17.67 5.45
C SER A 205 -9.44 17.25 6.22
N SER A 206 -8.43 18.12 6.28
CA SER A 206 -7.27 17.91 7.16
C SER A 206 -7.71 17.67 8.61
N GLY A 207 -7.08 16.71 9.26
CA GLY A 207 -7.37 16.33 10.64
C GLY A 207 -8.63 15.47 10.84
N LYS A 208 -9.23 14.96 9.77
CA LYS A 208 -10.45 14.16 9.82
C LYS A 208 -10.29 12.70 9.40
N GLY A 209 -9.16 12.34 8.81
CA GLY A 209 -8.89 10.95 8.43
C GLY A 209 -9.87 10.41 7.36
N ASP A 210 -10.06 11.15 6.29
CA ASP A 210 -10.99 10.77 5.21
C ASP A 210 -10.35 9.70 4.30
N LEU A 211 -10.97 8.52 4.18
CA LEU A 211 -10.52 7.47 3.28
C LEU A 211 -10.99 7.73 1.84
N LEU A 212 -10.09 7.62 0.88
CA LEU A 212 -10.37 7.79 -0.54
C LEU A 212 -10.42 6.45 -1.28
N THR A 213 -11.19 6.40 -2.37
CA THR A 213 -11.08 5.30 -3.34
C THR A 213 -9.69 5.32 -4.00
N THR A 214 -9.22 4.15 -4.44
CA THR A 214 -7.88 3.98 -5.04
C THR A 214 -7.66 4.95 -6.22
N GLY A 215 -6.50 5.61 -6.25
CA GLY A 215 -6.16 6.55 -7.33
C GLY A 215 -7.06 7.79 -7.40
N ALA A 216 -7.73 8.16 -6.32
CA ALA A 216 -8.65 9.29 -6.30
C ALA A 216 -7.96 10.65 -6.44
N SER A 217 -6.67 10.74 -6.15
CA SER A 217 -5.92 12.00 -6.17
C SER A 217 -4.66 11.91 -7.00
N SER A 218 -4.51 12.78 -7.98
CA SER A 218 -3.26 12.90 -8.75
C SER A 218 -2.08 13.41 -7.90
N ILE A 219 -2.34 14.08 -6.79
CA ILE A 219 -1.31 14.52 -5.85
C ILE A 219 -0.69 13.30 -5.15
N ALA A 220 -1.47 12.25 -4.93
CA ALA A 220 -1.00 11.00 -4.33
C ALA A 220 -0.22 10.11 -5.32
N GLU A 221 -0.14 10.50 -6.61
CA GLU A 221 0.67 9.78 -7.60
C GLU A 221 2.13 10.22 -7.55
N LYS A 222 3.03 9.24 -7.44
CA LYS A 222 4.46 9.42 -7.66
C LYS A 222 5.01 8.21 -8.43
N TYR A 223 5.79 8.50 -9.46
CA TYR A 223 6.39 7.45 -10.30
C TYR A 223 5.35 6.45 -10.87
N HIS A 224 4.20 6.97 -11.29
CA HIS A 224 3.04 6.20 -11.79
C HIS A 224 2.41 5.25 -10.76
N ILE A 225 2.76 5.35 -9.48
CA ILE A 225 2.16 4.61 -8.38
C ILE A 225 1.29 5.57 -7.57
N PHE A 226 0.04 5.17 -7.36
CA PHE A 226 -0.91 5.91 -6.53
C PHE A 226 -0.93 5.38 -5.11
N ASP A 227 -1.23 6.26 -4.18
CA ASP A 227 -1.56 5.95 -2.78
C ASP A 227 -0.46 5.14 -2.04
N LEU A 228 0.79 5.19 -2.52
CA LEU A 228 1.93 4.60 -1.78
C LEU A 228 2.17 5.35 -0.46
N ALA A 229 1.77 6.61 -0.41
CA ALA A 229 1.83 7.49 0.74
C ALA A 229 0.43 7.79 1.27
N GLY A 230 0.13 7.36 2.48
CA GLY A 230 -1.16 7.57 3.13
C GLY A 230 -2.25 6.65 2.62
N ASN A 231 -3.47 7.10 2.69
CA ASN A 231 -4.72 6.41 2.41
C ASN A 231 -4.93 5.18 3.30
N VAL A 232 -4.31 4.03 3.02
CA VAL A 232 -4.29 2.90 3.95
C VAL A 232 -2.88 2.42 4.23
N TRP A 233 -2.62 1.96 5.45
CA TRP A 233 -1.46 1.15 5.74
C TRP A 233 -1.46 -0.10 4.89
N GLU A 234 -0.33 -0.48 4.36
CA GLU A 234 -0.21 -1.66 3.52
C GLU A 234 0.56 -2.77 4.23
N TRP A 235 -0.05 -3.96 4.35
CA TRP A 235 0.61 -5.17 4.78
C TRP A 235 1.79 -5.51 3.87
N THR A 236 2.89 -5.92 4.47
CA THR A 236 4.06 -6.44 3.75
C THR A 236 4.46 -7.82 4.27
N GLU A 237 5.28 -8.53 3.50
CA GLU A 237 5.91 -9.79 3.95
C GLU A 237 6.98 -9.56 5.03
N GLU A 238 7.32 -8.31 5.32
CA GLU A 238 8.34 -7.98 6.31
C GLU A 238 7.87 -8.38 7.71
N THR A 239 8.71 -9.15 8.43
CA THR A 239 8.45 -9.53 9.82
C THR A 239 9.17 -8.60 10.77
N SER A 240 8.56 -8.31 11.89
CA SER A 240 9.19 -7.60 13.00
C SER A 240 9.18 -8.50 14.22
N ILE A 241 10.33 -8.76 14.80
CA ILE A 241 10.43 -9.45 16.10
C ILE A 241 10.27 -8.40 17.18
N TYR A 242 9.12 -8.39 17.82
CA TYR A 242 8.92 -7.65 19.05
C TYR A 242 9.46 -8.46 20.23
N ALA A 243 9.92 -7.80 21.29
CA ALA A 243 10.59 -8.41 22.45
C ALA A 243 9.80 -9.53 23.21
N THR A 244 8.62 -9.87 22.76
CA THR A 244 7.73 -10.90 23.30
C THR A 244 7.56 -12.00 22.27
N SER A 245 8.29 -12.86 21.94
CA SER A 245 8.13 -14.11 21.15
C SER A 245 7.05 -14.13 20.04
N GLU A 246 6.20 -13.12 19.89
CA GLU A 246 5.18 -13.01 18.86
C GLU A 246 5.75 -12.37 17.59
N GLN A 247 5.53 -12.99 16.45
CA GLN A 247 5.89 -12.41 15.15
C GLN A 247 4.85 -11.39 14.72
N TYR A 248 5.30 -10.16 14.55
CA TYR A 248 4.49 -9.09 13.99
C TYR A 248 4.83 -8.86 12.53
N ARG A 249 3.87 -8.42 11.74
CA ARG A 249 4.08 -8.00 10.36
C ARG A 249 4.18 -6.50 10.27
N VAL A 250 5.03 -6.05 9.35
CA VAL A 250 5.28 -4.63 9.14
C VAL A 250 4.26 -4.06 8.18
N LEU A 251 3.64 -2.97 8.59
CA LEU A 251 2.83 -2.10 7.74
C LEU A 251 3.68 -0.95 7.23
N ARG A 252 3.42 -0.54 5.99
CA ARG A 252 4.10 0.56 5.30
C ARG A 252 3.08 1.59 4.79
N GLY A 253 3.59 2.77 4.41
CA GLY A 253 2.81 3.80 3.73
C GLY A 253 2.17 4.85 4.61
N GLY A 254 1.76 4.52 5.81
CA GLY A 254 0.88 5.36 6.61
C GLY A 254 -0.58 5.25 6.16
N SER A 255 -1.46 6.06 6.73
CA SER A 255 -2.89 6.02 6.40
C SER A 255 -3.54 7.40 6.52
N CYS A 256 -4.76 7.53 6.02
CA CYS A 256 -5.54 8.77 6.03
C CYS A 256 -5.78 9.33 7.45
N ASP A 257 -5.73 8.49 8.48
CA ASP A 257 -5.93 8.85 9.89
C ASP A 257 -4.61 8.91 10.70
N SER A 258 -3.48 8.87 10.03
CA SER A 258 -2.16 8.94 10.66
C SER A 258 -1.27 10.01 10.03
N SER A 259 -0.24 10.41 10.76
CA SER A 259 0.85 11.28 10.29
C SER A 259 2.19 10.55 10.18
N TRP A 260 2.17 9.25 10.00
CA TRP A 260 3.36 8.44 9.81
C TRP A 260 3.74 8.41 8.33
N PRO A 261 4.95 8.89 7.98
CA PRO A 261 5.34 9.06 6.58
C PRO A 261 5.57 7.73 5.84
N VAL A 262 5.63 7.81 4.52
CA VAL A 262 5.73 6.66 3.60
C VAL A 262 6.91 5.72 3.87
N CYS A 263 8.03 6.24 4.38
CA CYS A 263 9.20 5.44 4.73
C CYS A 263 9.07 4.69 6.07
N TYR A 264 8.05 5.01 6.87
CA TYR A 264 7.90 4.44 8.20
C TYR A 264 7.53 2.96 8.16
N ARG A 265 8.10 2.20 9.09
CA ARG A 265 7.79 0.78 9.33
C ARG A 265 7.01 0.64 10.63
N HIS A 266 5.75 0.28 10.52
CA HIS A 266 4.90 0.02 11.68
C HIS A 266 4.85 -1.47 12.00
N GLY A 267 5.63 -1.92 12.97
CA GLY A 267 5.85 -3.34 13.26
C GLY A 267 5.04 -3.87 14.45
N LYS A 268 3.85 -3.35 14.71
CA LYS A 268 3.06 -3.70 15.90
C LYS A 268 1.83 -4.56 15.65
N ASN A 269 1.55 -4.95 14.43
CA ASN A 269 0.33 -5.69 14.12
C ASN A 269 0.61 -7.19 13.97
N THR A 270 -0.12 -7.99 14.73
CA THR A 270 -0.13 -9.44 14.58
C THR A 270 -0.87 -9.84 13.31
N VAL A 271 -0.54 -11.02 12.78
CA VAL A 271 -1.04 -11.51 11.47
C VAL A 271 -2.57 -11.57 11.35
N ASN A 272 -3.30 -11.60 12.45
CA ASN A 272 -4.76 -11.71 12.50
C ASN A 272 -5.49 -10.39 12.80
N LYS A 273 -4.76 -9.26 12.85
CA LYS A 273 -5.40 -7.96 13.07
C LYS A 273 -5.97 -7.39 11.79
N THR A 274 -7.16 -6.81 11.89
CA THR A 274 -7.83 -6.06 10.83
C THR A 274 -8.13 -4.65 11.28
N SER A 275 -8.20 -3.71 10.34
CA SER A 275 -8.58 -2.33 10.61
C SER A 275 -9.15 -1.67 9.35
N PHE A 276 -9.96 -0.61 9.56
CA PHE A 276 -10.51 0.23 8.49
C PHE A 276 -9.44 1.02 7.71
N ASN A 277 -8.24 1.10 8.24
CA ASN A 277 -7.13 1.87 7.66
C ASN A 277 -5.96 0.98 7.22
N VAL A 278 -6.18 -0.34 7.11
CA VAL A 278 -5.14 -1.31 6.73
C VAL A 278 -5.62 -2.15 5.55
N GLY A 279 -4.87 -2.09 4.47
CA GLY A 279 -5.05 -2.87 3.25
C GLY A 279 -3.73 -3.51 2.81
N PHE A 280 -3.51 -3.66 1.50
CA PHE A 280 -2.30 -4.28 0.96
C PHE A 280 -2.05 -3.88 -0.50
N ARG A 281 -0.88 -4.24 -1.02
CA ARG A 281 -0.49 -4.03 -2.42
C ARG A 281 0.15 -5.27 -3.01
N VAL A 282 -0.16 -5.53 -4.27
CA VAL A 282 0.29 -6.71 -5.01
C VAL A 282 1.57 -6.42 -5.80
N VAL A 283 2.46 -7.39 -5.88
CA VAL A 283 3.60 -7.41 -6.80
C VAL A 283 3.41 -8.55 -7.81
N LEU A 284 4.03 -8.40 -8.99
CA LEU A 284 3.94 -9.38 -10.07
C LEU A 284 5.34 -9.82 -10.50
N TYR A 285 5.51 -11.12 -10.65
CA TYR A 285 6.74 -11.78 -11.05
C TYR A 285 6.55 -12.48 -12.41
N ILE A 286 7.54 -12.34 -13.27
CA ILE A 286 7.64 -13.09 -14.54
C ILE A 286 8.23 -14.47 -14.23
N LYS A 287 7.65 -15.54 -14.76
CA LYS A 287 8.14 -16.92 -14.61
C LYS A 287 9.14 -17.32 -15.68
#